data_202dc5180fd8480a57ce3becea6612dc
#
_entry.id   202dc5180fd8480a57ce3becea6612dc
#
_cell.length_a   1.000
_cell.length_b   1.000
_cell.length_c   1.000
_cell.angle_alpha   90.00
_cell.angle_beta   90.00
_cell.angle_gamma   90.00
#
_symmetry.space_group_name_H-M   'P 1'
#
loop_
_entity.id
_entity.type
_entity.pdbx_description
1 polymer ?
#
loop_
_entity_poly.entity_id
_entity_poly.type
_entity_poly.pdbx_seq_one_letter_code
_entity_poly.pdbx_strand_id
1 'polypeptide(L)'
;MCIRDRYKTKDFSNLFVFTLDGKFVNEGIAFLWALRLAKLKQSTFSITANDFGFSLTTSEDYDFSIIKKEADYFLNNKKLEEDLENAINFSELTKRRFKNIAQISGLVNQNNPTKTKTSSQLQITSSLFYDVFTKYEEGHLLIKQSHQEVKEYQLENKRISRSLERLKNLKMLLNEIKTPTPFAFPLLVERLKNTLSNEPIEKRVEKLIKKYSD
;
A
#
# COMPACT_ATOMS: atom_id res chain seq x y z
N MET A 1 2.22 13.58 17.72
CA MET A 1 1.60 12.34 18.21
C MET A 1 1.34 11.45 16.99
N CYS A 2 1.83 10.22 17.00
CA CYS A 2 1.55 9.25 15.93
C CYS A 2 0.54 8.25 16.46
N ILE A 3 -0.65 8.21 15.88
CA ILE A 3 -1.74 7.32 16.28
C ILE A 3 -1.63 6.06 15.45
N ARG A 4 -1.68 4.91 16.11
CA ARG A 4 -1.73 3.58 15.49
C ARG A 4 -2.89 2.83 16.11
N ASP A 5 -3.75 2.31 15.24
CA ASP A 5 -4.92 1.56 15.65
C ASP A 5 -4.73 0.10 15.24
N ARG A 6 -4.81 -0.79 16.21
CA ARG A 6 -4.82 -2.25 16.00
C ARG A 6 -6.28 -2.71 15.95
N TYR A 7 -6.66 -3.33 14.85
CA TYR A 7 -7.99 -3.84 14.65
C TYR A 7 -7.93 -5.32 14.24
N LYS A 8 -8.48 -6.19 15.07
CA LYS A 8 -8.54 -7.63 14.83
C LYS A 8 -9.96 -8.07 14.49
N THR A 9 -10.11 -8.78 13.38
CA THR A 9 -11.33 -9.51 13.01
C THR A 9 -11.08 -11.02 13.16
N LYS A 10 -12.10 -11.86 12.93
CA LYS A 10 -11.93 -13.32 12.91
C LYS A 10 -10.92 -13.77 11.84
N ASP A 11 -10.88 -13.06 10.71
CA ASP A 11 -10.14 -13.48 9.52
C ASP A 11 -8.84 -12.66 9.29
N PHE A 12 -8.69 -11.48 9.92
CA PHE A 12 -7.58 -10.57 9.64
C PHE A 12 -7.12 -9.83 10.87
N SER A 13 -5.80 -9.65 10.95
CA SER A 13 -5.16 -8.69 11.84
C SER A 13 -4.78 -7.45 11.06
N ASN A 14 -5.21 -6.26 11.49
CA ASN A 14 -4.98 -4.99 10.80
C ASN A 14 -4.24 -4.04 11.74
N LEU A 15 -3.28 -3.32 11.19
CA LEU A 15 -2.62 -2.18 11.79
C LEU A 15 -2.88 -0.96 10.93
N PHE A 16 -3.42 0.12 11.50
CA PHE A 16 -3.54 1.42 10.86
C PHE A 16 -2.53 2.38 11.46
N VAL A 17 -1.83 3.12 10.63
CA VAL A 17 -0.80 4.09 11.04
C VAL A 17 -1.08 5.42 10.35
N PHE A 18 -1.20 6.50 11.13
CA PHE A 18 -1.52 7.83 10.63
C PHE A 18 -0.32 8.75 10.81
N THR A 19 0.38 9.01 9.71
CA THR A 19 1.60 9.82 9.68
C THR A 19 1.35 11.22 9.15
N LEU A 20 0.35 11.40 8.27
CA LEU A 20 -0.02 12.62 7.57
C LEU A 20 1.09 13.14 6.63
N ASP A 21 1.87 12.25 6.04
CA ASP A 21 3.04 12.59 5.19
C ASP A 21 2.77 12.53 3.68
N GLY A 22 1.52 12.23 3.31
CA GLY A 22 1.13 12.02 1.92
C GLY A 22 1.31 10.58 1.45
N LYS A 23 0.54 10.18 0.43
CA LYS A 23 0.39 8.80 -0.01
C LYS A 23 1.72 8.09 -0.31
N PHE A 24 2.64 8.74 -1.02
CA PHE A 24 3.89 8.12 -1.44
C PHE A 24 4.82 7.80 -0.26
N VAL A 25 4.95 8.74 0.67
CA VAL A 25 5.75 8.53 1.88
C VAL A 25 5.12 7.47 2.76
N ASN A 26 3.78 7.49 2.90
CA ASN A 26 3.04 6.50 3.65
C ASN A 26 3.19 5.09 3.06
N GLU A 27 3.15 4.97 1.73
CA GLU A 27 3.35 3.70 1.02
C GLU A 27 4.78 3.18 1.22
N GLY A 28 5.80 4.03 1.13
CA GLY A 28 7.19 3.67 1.39
C GLY A 28 7.43 3.21 2.83
N ILE A 29 6.88 3.91 3.82
CA ILE A 29 6.96 3.50 5.24
C ILE A 29 6.22 2.17 5.45
N ALA A 30 5.08 1.96 4.78
CA ALA A 30 4.31 0.74 4.87
C ALA A 30 5.09 -0.47 4.34
N PHE A 31 5.76 -0.35 3.18
CA PHE A 31 6.65 -1.38 2.64
C PHE A 31 7.80 -1.70 3.60
N LEU A 32 8.47 -0.65 4.11
CA LEU A 32 9.56 -0.81 5.07
C LEU A 32 9.11 -1.57 6.33
N TRP A 33 7.95 -1.20 6.90
CA TRP A 33 7.43 -1.85 8.09
C TRP A 33 6.95 -3.26 7.82
N ALA A 34 6.31 -3.52 6.69
CA ALA A 34 5.92 -4.88 6.29
C ALA A 34 7.14 -5.80 6.18
N LEU A 35 8.24 -5.33 5.55
CA LEU A 35 9.49 -6.08 5.48
C LEU A 35 10.07 -6.35 6.88
N ARG A 36 10.13 -5.32 7.74
CA ARG A 36 10.69 -5.44 9.08
C ARG A 36 9.86 -6.36 9.97
N LEU A 37 8.53 -6.33 9.86
CA LEU A 37 7.64 -7.28 10.52
C LEU A 37 7.84 -8.71 10.01
N ALA A 38 7.95 -8.90 8.69
CA ALA A 38 8.19 -10.20 8.08
C ALA A 38 9.54 -10.80 8.48
N LYS A 39 10.58 -9.97 8.70
CA LYS A 39 11.88 -10.42 9.23
C LYS A 39 11.79 -10.89 10.69
N LEU A 40 10.89 -10.32 11.51
CA LEU A 40 10.71 -10.73 12.91
C LEU A 40 9.86 -12.00 13.05
N LYS A 41 8.81 -12.11 12.27
CA LYS A 41 7.95 -13.28 12.16
C LYS A 41 7.53 -13.43 10.71
N GLN A 42 7.86 -14.55 10.09
CA GLN A 42 7.50 -14.84 8.70
C GLN A 42 5.99 -14.69 8.52
N SER A 43 5.57 -13.67 7.77
CA SER A 43 4.17 -13.33 7.51
C SER A 43 4.07 -12.48 6.26
N THR A 44 2.93 -12.57 5.57
CA THR A 44 2.64 -11.76 4.39
C THR A 44 1.67 -10.65 4.74
N PHE A 45 1.96 -9.43 4.28
CA PHE A 45 1.15 -8.26 4.55
C PHE A 45 0.60 -7.64 3.26
N SER A 46 -0.71 -7.41 3.23
CA SER A 46 -1.34 -6.53 2.25
C SER A 46 -1.20 -5.08 2.71
N ILE A 47 -0.76 -4.22 1.80
CA ILE A 47 -0.49 -2.80 2.05
C ILE A 47 -1.55 -1.95 1.38
N THR A 48 -2.09 -0.99 2.11
CA THR A 48 -2.95 0.08 1.56
C THR A 48 -2.51 1.41 2.13
N ALA A 49 -2.35 2.43 1.30
CA ALA A 49 -1.92 3.76 1.73
C ALA A 49 -2.75 4.86 1.07
N ASN A 50 -2.96 5.96 1.80
CA ASN A 50 -3.53 7.21 1.34
C ASN A 50 -2.73 8.40 1.90
N ASP A 51 -3.18 9.62 1.68
CA ASP A 51 -2.46 10.82 2.12
C ASP A 51 -2.36 10.96 3.64
N PHE A 52 -3.27 10.35 4.38
CA PHE A 52 -3.32 10.46 5.84
C PHE A 52 -2.51 9.37 6.56
N GLY A 53 -2.34 8.20 5.93
CA GLY A 53 -1.66 7.08 6.56
C GLY A 53 -1.66 5.82 5.72
N PHE A 54 -1.41 4.68 6.38
CA PHE A 54 -1.40 3.38 5.74
C PHE A 54 -1.98 2.30 6.64
N SER A 55 -2.32 1.16 6.04
CA SER A 55 -2.68 -0.06 6.76
C SER A 55 -1.82 -1.24 6.33
N LEU A 56 -1.48 -2.08 7.29
CA LEU A 56 -0.90 -3.41 7.10
C LEU A 56 -1.94 -4.44 7.53
N THR A 57 -2.27 -5.37 6.64
CA THR A 57 -3.27 -6.41 6.88
C THR A 57 -2.67 -7.77 6.62
N THR A 58 -2.83 -8.70 7.54
CA THR A 58 -2.46 -10.11 7.38
C THR A 58 -3.62 -11.02 7.76
N SER A 59 -3.72 -12.19 7.11
CA SER A 59 -4.67 -13.26 7.49
C SER A 59 -4.21 -14.05 8.71
N GLU A 60 -2.99 -13.83 9.15
CA GLU A 60 -2.44 -14.48 10.34
C GLU A 60 -2.79 -13.71 11.61
N ASP A 61 -2.79 -14.43 12.74
CA ASP A 61 -2.81 -13.77 14.05
C ASP A 61 -1.44 -13.16 14.33
N TYR A 62 -1.34 -11.84 14.16
CA TYR A 62 -0.11 -11.09 14.31
C TYR A 62 -0.21 -10.08 15.44
N ASP A 63 0.77 -10.14 16.37
CA ASP A 63 0.87 -9.18 17.48
C ASP A 63 1.66 -7.93 17.05
N PHE A 64 0.95 -6.89 16.64
CA PHE A 64 1.55 -5.61 16.30
C PHE A 64 2.11 -4.82 17.50
N SER A 65 1.95 -5.31 18.75
CA SER A 65 2.54 -4.64 19.93
C SER A 65 4.06 -4.61 19.87
N ILE A 66 4.67 -5.52 19.09
CA ILE A 66 6.11 -5.57 18.84
C ILE A 66 6.66 -4.25 18.27
N ILE A 67 5.86 -3.50 17.52
CA ILE A 67 6.28 -2.20 16.95
C ILE A 67 6.56 -1.19 18.06
N LYS A 68 5.82 -1.25 19.17
CA LYS A 68 6.06 -0.38 20.32
C LYS A 68 7.27 -0.84 21.13
N LYS A 69 7.48 -2.15 21.23
CA LYS A 69 8.63 -2.74 21.94
C LYS A 69 9.94 -2.47 21.21
N GLU A 70 9.91 -2.58 19.88
CA GLU A 70 11.05 -2.45 18.97
C GLU A 70 10.99 -1.14 18.17
N ALA A 71 10.52 -0.04 18.77
CA ALA A 71 10.28 1.22 18.08
C ALA A 71 11.52 1.75 17.34
N ASP A 72 12.71 1.62 17.96
CA ASP A 72 13.98 2.02 17.36
C ASP A 72 14.30 1.22 16.10
N TYR A 73 13.97 -0.06 16.05
CA TYR A 73 14.13 -0.89 14.85
C TYR A 73 13.22 -0.40 13.72
N PHE A 74 11.94 -0.15 14.02
CA PHE A 74 10.97 0.29 13.00
C PHE A 74 11.21 1.72 12.50
N LEU A 75 11.85 2.57 13.28
CA LEU A 75 12.12 3.97 12.95
C LEU A 75 13.58 4.25 12.57
N ASN A 76 14.40 3.21 12.40
CA ASN A 76 15.83 3.34 12.10
C ASN A 76 16.05 3.65 10.60
N ASN A 77 16.91 4.63 10.33
CA ASN A 77 17.27 5.08 8.97
C ASN A 77 18.58 4.46 8.43
N LYS A 78 19.37 3.76 9.28
CA LYS A 78 20.74 3.35 8.92
C LYS A 78 20.85 2.46 7.69
N LYS A 79 19.80 1.64 7.41
CA LYS A 79 19.71 0.74 6.25
C LYS A 79 18.46 0.99 5.42
N LEU A 80 18.00 2.25 5.39
CA LEU A 80 16.72 2.59 4.78
C LEU A 80 16.68 2.25 3.29
N GLU A 81 17.72 2.59 2.54
CA GLU A 81 17.79 2.33 1.10
C GLU A 81 17.79 0.83 0.81
N GLU A 82 18.68 0.08 1.49
CA GLU A 82 18.76 -1.38 1.35
C GLU A 82 17.45 -2.07 1.76
N ASP A 83 16.84 -1.65 2.87
CA ASP A 83 15.57 -2.20 3.33
C ASP A 83 14.43 -1.86 2.36
N LEU A 84 14.39 -0.66 1.79
CA LEU A 84 13.37 -0.28 0.80
C LEU A 84 13.55 -1.03 -0.52
N GLU A 85 14.76 -1.17 -1.03
CA GLU A 85 15.04 -1.98 -2.22
C GLU A 85 14.60 -3.43 -2.04
N ASN A 86 14.85 -4.00 -0.86
CA ASN A 86 14.42 -5.36 -0.52
C ASN A 86 12.90 -5.46 -0.24
N ALA A 87 12.28 -4.41 0.30
CA ALA A 87 10.85 -4.37 0.61
C ALA A 87 10.00 -4.23 -0.64
N ILE A 88 10.52 -3.51 -1.62
CA ILE A 88 9.82 -3.21 -2.85
C ILE A 88 10.04 -4.37 -3.81
N ASN A 89 8.98 -5.15 -4.06
CA ASN A 89 8.96 -5.97 -5.26
C ASN A 89 8.91 -5.03 -6.46
N PHE A 90 10.11 -4.67 -6.97
CA PHE A 90 10.29 -3.69 -8.05
C PHE A 90 9.42 -4.01 -9.26
N SER A 91 9.31 -5.30 -9.60
CA SER A 91 8.47 -5.78 -10.69
C SER A 91 6.99 -5.46 -10.47
N GLU A 92 6.47 -5.72 -9.26
CA GLU A 92 5.06 -5.47 -8.95
C GLU A 92 4.73 -3.97 -8.96
N LEU A 93 5.61 -3.14 -8.40
CA LEU A 93 5.45 -1.69 -8.45
C LEU A 93 5.50 -1.15 -9.87
N THR A 94 6.43 -1.64 -10.67
CA THR A 94 6.55 -1.24 -12.07
C THR A 94 5.30 -1.61 -12.86
N LYS A 95 4.72 -2.81 -12.62
CA LYS A 95 3.45 -3.22 -13.23
C LYS A 95 2.30 -2.29 -12.85
N ARG A 96 2.23 -1.88 -11.58
CA ARG A 96 1.20 -0.92 -11.12
C ARG A 96 1.37 0.45 -11.77
N ARG A 97 2.60 0.95 -11.89
CA ARG A 97 2.90 2.20 -12.59
C ARG A 97 2.61 2.10 -14.07
N PHE A 98 3.00 1.00 -14.70
CA PHE A 98 2.74 0.75 -16.11
C PHE A 98 1.24 0.84 -16.45
N LYS A 99 0.34 0.41 -15.56
CA LYS A 99 -1.11 0.56 -15.77
C LYS A 99 -1.49 2.03 -16.03
N ASN A 100 -1.00 2.95 -15.21
CA ASN A 100 -1.31 4.37 -15.35
C ASN A 100 -0.71 4.93 -16.64
N ILE A 101 0.54 4.58 -16.94
CA ILE A 101 1.24 4.98 -18.15
C ILE A 101 0.54 4.43 -19.39
N ALA A 102 0.11 3.17 -19.38
CA ALA A 102 -0.63 2.52 -20.45
C ALA A 102 -2.00 3.18 -20.72
N GLN A 103 -2.66 3.69 -19.69
CA GLN A 103 -3.89 4.46 -19.82
C GLN A 103 -3.62 5.85 -20.44
N ILE A 104 -2.63 6.57 -19.94
CA ILE A 104 -2.27 7.92 -20.44
C ILE A 104 -1.80 7.85 -21.89
N SER A 105 -1.03 6.83 -22.25
CA SER A 105 -0.55 6.64 -23.63
C SER A 105 -1.62 6.13 -24.61
N GLY A 106 -2.82 5.80 -24.10
CA GLY A 106 -3.90 5.24 -24.92
C GLY A 106 -3.74 3.76 -25.29
N LEU A 107 -2.68 3.08 -24.78
CA LEU A 107 -2.48 1.64 -25.00
C LEU A 107 -3.62 0.81 -24.40
N VAL A 108 -4.15 1.25 -23.26
CA VAL A 108 -5.30 0.62 -22.59
C VAL A 108 -6.38 1.65 -22.34
N ASN A 109 -7.49 1.54 -23.06
CA ASN A 109 -8.63 2.43 -22.89
C ASN A 109 -9.58 1.92 -21.79
N GLN A 110 -9.97 2.82 -20.89
CA GLN A 110 -10.97 2.56 -19.86
C GLN A 110 -12.39 2.62 -20.42
N ASN A 111 -12.64 3.56 -21.31
CA ASN A 111 -13.97 3.84 -21.86
C ASN A 111 -14.11 3.24 -23.24
N ASN A 112 -14.91 2.19 -23.37
CA ASN A 112 -15.49 1.78 -24.64
C ASN A 112 -16.92 2.36 -24.73
N PRO A 113 -17.41 2.71 -25.93
CA PRO A 113 -18.77 3.22 -26.10
C PRO A 113 -19.86 2.32 -25.50
N THR A 114 -19.59 1.03 -25.37
CA THR A 114 -20.55 0.00 -24.92
C THR A 114 -20.31 -0.51 -23.50
N LYS A 115 -19.09 -0.42 -22.96
CA LYS A 115 -18.75 -0.92 -21.59
C LYS A 115 -17.54 -0.23 -21.01
N THR A 116 -17.67 0.26 -19.78
CA THR A 116 -16.54 0.77 -18.98
C THR A 116 -15.82 -0.40 -18.31
N LYS A 117 -14.50 -0.51 -18.50
CA LYS A 117 -13.68 -1.53 -17.84
C LYS A 117 -13.50 -1.19 -16.35
N THR A 118 -13.57 -2.19 -15.50
CA THR A 118 -13.26 -2.02 -14.07
C THR A 118 -11.74 -1.81 -13.87
N SER A 119 -11.36 -1.23 -12.74
CA SER A 119 -9.93 -1.05 -12.38
C SER A 119 -9.14 -2.36 -12.41
N SER A 120 -9.78 -3.47 -12.03
CA SER A 120 -9.20 -4.81 -12.05
C SER A 120 -8.98 -5.33 -13.48
N GLN A 121 -9.94 -5.13 -14.36
CA GLN A 121 -9.78 -5.51 -15.78
C GLN A 121 -8.66 -4.71 -16.46
N LEU A 122 -8.53 -3.42 -16.12
CA LEU A 122 -7.43 -2.58 -16.58
C LEU A 122 -6.08 -3.07 -16.05
N GLN A 123 -6.03 -3.48 -14.78
CA GLN A 123 -4.82 -4.02 -14.18
C GLN A 123 -4.38 -5.32 -14.87
N ILE A 124 -5.30 -6.25 -15.11
CA ILE A 124 -5.02 -7.52 -15.81
C ILE A 124 -4.51 -7.24 -17.22
N THR A 125 -5.24 -6.40 -17.99
CA THR A 125 -4.87 -6.07 -19.37
C THR A 125 -3.50 -5.40 -19.45
N SER A 126 -3.22 -4.43 -18.58
CA SER A 126 -1.93 -3.72 -18.57
C SER A 126 -0.79 -4.61 -18.09
N SER A 127 -1.02 -5.51 -17.14
CA SER A 127 -0.01 -6.49 -16.71
C SER A 127 0.39 -7.44 -17.84
N LEU A 128 -0.58 -7.86 -18.67
CA LEU A 128 -0.30 -8.69 -19.82
C LEU A 128 0.61 -7.95 -20.83
N PHE A 129 0.30 -6.68 -21.16
CA PHE A 129 1.15 -5.86 -22.02
C PHE A 129 2.55 -5.65 -21.42
N TYR A 130 2.62 -5.40 -20.12
CA TYR A 130 3.89 -5.28 -19.43
C TYR A 130 4.76 -6.53 -19.59
N ASP A 131 4.19 -7.71 -19.35
CA ASP A 131 4.91 -8.99 -19.45
C ASP A 131 5.35 -9.27 -20.90
N VAL A 132 4.51 -8.97 -21.88
CA VAL A 132 4.84 -9.09 -23.31
C VAL A 132 5.97 -8.15 -23.70
N PHE A 133 5.88 -6.87 -23.36
CA PHE A 133 6.92 -5.88 -23.70
C PHE A 133 8.25 -6.20 -22.99
N THR A 134 8.20 -6.58 -21.71
CA THR A 134 9.41 -6.95 -20.97
C THR A 134 10.11 -8.17 -21.59
N LYS A 135 9.33 -9.12 -22.13
CA LYS A 135 9.86 -10.36 -22.72
C LYS A 135 10.37 -10.19 -24.14
N TYR A 136 9.69 -9.37 -24.96
CA TYR A 136 9.93 -9.31 -26.41
C TYR A 136 10.47 -7.96 -26.88
N GLU A 137 10.41 -6.92 -26.05
CA GLU A 137 10.80 -5.57 -26.42
C GLU A 137 11.36 -4.81 -25.19
N GLU A 138 12.51 -5.28 -24.68
CA GLU A 138 13.19 -4.73 -23.48
C GLU A 138 13.45 -3.20 -23.55
N GLY A 139 13.52 -2.67 -24.78
CA GLY A 139 13.75 -1.26 -25.05
C GLY A 139 12.48 -0.40 -25.08
N HIS A 140 11.28 -0.98 -24.89
CA HIS A 140 10.02 -0.26 -25.04
C HIS A 140 9.92 0.96 -24.13
N LEU A 141 9.54 2.12 -24.70
CA LEU A 141 9.55 3.42 -24.02
C LEU A 141 8.68 3.43 -22.75
N LEU A 142 7.49 2.82 -22.80
CA LEU A 142 6.57 2.79 -21.67
C LEU A 142 7.11 1.94 -20.50
N ILE A 143 7.88 0.89 -20.80
CA ILE A 143 8.58 0.09 -19.79
C ILE A 143 9.67 0.94 -19.12
N LYS A 144 10.52 1.60 -19.93
CA LYS A 144 11.56 2.51 -19.42
C LYS A 144 10.99 3.62 -18.54
N GLN A 145 9.89 4.23 -18.99
CA GLN A 145 9.19 5.27 -18.22
C GLN A 145 8.65 4.72 -16.90
N SER A 146 8.05 3.52 -16.91
CA SER A 146 7.56 2.87 -15.69
C SER A 146 8.68 2.60 -14.69
N HIS A 147 9.84 2.14 -15.18
CA HIS A 147 11.02 1.94 -14.36
C HIS A 147 11.56 3.27 -13.81
N GLN A 148 11.57 4.32 -14.62
CA GLN A 148 12.03 5.64 -14.19
C GLN A 148 11.10 6.23 -13.13
N GLU A 149 9.78 6.15 -13.31
CA GLU A 149 8.83 6.60 -12.30
C GLU A 149 8.97 5.86 -10.98
N VAL A 150 9.21 4.53 -11.01
CA VAL A 150 9.48 3.76 -9.79
C VAL A 150 10.81 4.16 -9.17
N LYS A 151 11.85 4.48 -9.96
CA LYS A 151 13.12 5.01 -9.45
C LYS A 151 12.99 6.41 -8.84
N GLU A 152 12.16 7.27 -9.42
CA GLU A 152 11.84 8.59 -8.86
C GLU A 152 11.11 8.45 -7.50
N TYR A 153 10.37 7.36 -7.28
CA TYR A 153 9.89 7.00 -5.96
C TYR A 153 11.02 6.80 -4.95
N GLN A 154 12.20 6.33 -5.38
CA GLN A 154 13.37 6.24 -4.49
C GLN A 154 13.89 7.62 -4.06
N LEU A 155 13.63 8.67 -4.83
CA LEU A 155 13.96 10.04 -4.42
C LEU A 155 13.13 10.51 -3.21
N GLU A 156 11.98 9.90 -2.95
CA GLU A 156 11.23 10.08 -1.72
C GLU A 156 11.94 9.48 -0.48
N ASN A 157 13.04 8.74 -0.65
CA ASN A 157 13.84 8.22 0.47
C ASN A 157 14.21 9.32 1.46
N LYS A 158 14.52 10.53 0.98
CA LYS A 158 14.79 11.69 1.84
C LYS A 158 13.55 12.12 2.64
N ARG A 159 12.37 12.08 2.03
CA ARG A 159 11.12 12.40 2.73
C ARG A 159 10.73 11.30 3.70
N ILE A 160 10.89 10.02 3.30
CA ILE A 160 10.69 8.87 4.19
C ILE A 160 11.63 8.97 5.40
N SER A 161 12.93 9.22 5.17
CA SER A 161 13.92 9.40 6.24
C SER A 161 13.52 10.52 7.22
N ARG A 162 13.14 11.69 6.70
CA ARG A 162 12.66 12.82 7.53
C ARG A 162 11.40 12.46 8.33
N SER A 163 10.48 11.71 7.71
CA SER A 163 9.27 11.26 8.38
C SER A 163 9.59 10.28 9.51
N LEU A 164 10.49 9.32 9.30
CA LEU A 164 10.93 8.38 10.34
C LEU A 164 11.61 9.11 11.51
N GLU A 165 12.48 10.08 11.23
CA GLU A 165 13.11 10.91 12.25
C GLU A 165 12.08 11.72 13.05
N ARG A 166 11.09 12.32 12.37
CA ARG A 166 9.99 13.02 13.02
C ARG A 166 9.18 12.08 13.90
N LEU A 167 8.84 10.87 13.38
CA LEU A 167 8.09 9.86 14.11
C LEU A 167 8.85 9.34 15.33
N LYS A 168 10.17 9.28 15.29
CA LYS A 168 11.02 8.88 16.42
C LYS A 168 10.90 9.86 17.59
N ASN A 169 10.75 11.14 17.30
CA ASN A 169 10.61 12.20 18.31
C ASN A 169 9.16 12.36 18.83
N LEU A 170 8.20 11.60 18.28
CA LEU A 170 6.80 11.67 18.66
C LEU A 170 6.42 10.53 19.61
N LYS A 171 5.56 10.83 20.57
CA LYS A 171 4.95 9.79 21.41
C LYS A 171 4.12 8.84 20.53
N MET A 172 4.47 7.57 20.56
CA MET A 172 3.75 6.51 19.87
C MET A 172 2.58 6.04 20.74
N LEU A 173 1.35 6.22 20.24
CA LEU A 173 0.15 5.63 20.82
C LEU A 173 -0.27 4.43 19.99
N LEU A 174 -0.43 3.29 20.61
CA LEU A 174 -0.99 2.09 19.99
C LEU A 174 -2.29 1.76 20.72
N ASN A 175 -3.41 1.93 20.02
CA ASN A 175 -4.73 1.68 20.54
C ASN A 175 -5.26 0.36 19.99
N GLU A 176 -5.94 -0.40 20.83
CA GLU A 176 -6.72 -1.54 20.40
C GLU A 176 -8.17 -1.07 20.17
N ILE A 177 -8.65 -1.21 18.97
CA ILE A 177 -9.98 -0.72 18.59
C ILE A 177 -10.88 -1.89 18.20
N LYS A 178 -12.16 -1.79 18.57
CA LYS A 178 -13.20 -2.78 18.22
C LYS A 178 -13.86 -2.46 16.88
N THR A 179 -13.93 -1.19 16.56
CA THR A 179 -14.50 -0.66 15.31
C THR A 179 -13.50 0.29 14.63
N PRO A 180 -13.45 0.34 13.30
CA PRO A 180 -12.56 1.25 12.60
C PRO A 180 -12.86 2.71 12.94
N THR A 181 -11.80 3.46 13.19
CA THR A 181 -11.90 4.91 13.41
C THR A 181 -12.24 5.63 12.10
N PRO A 182 -12.75 6.89 12.15
CA PRO A 182 -12.99 7.70 10.95
C PRO A 182 -11.76 7.83 10.04
N PHE A 183 -10.54 7.83 10.59
CA PHE A 183 -9.30 7.85 9.80
C PHE A 183 -8.95 6.48 9.20
N ALA A 184 -9.33 5.38 9.85
CA ALA A 184 -9.11 4.03 9.34
C ALA A 184 -10.10 3.67 8.22
N PHE A 185 -11.31 4.21 8.25
CA PHE A 185 -12.36 3.87 7.30
C PHE A 185 -11.97 4.12 5.83
N PRO A 186 -11.38 5.27 5.42
CA PRO A 186 -10.91 5.48 4.06
C PRO A 186 -9.87 4.44 3.58
N LEU A 187 -8.99 3.97 4.46
CA LEU A 187 -8.03 2.91 4.14
C LEU A 187 -8.72 1.57 3.89
N LEU A 188 -9.79 1.25 4.63
CA LEU A 188 -10.60 0.06 4.37
C LEU A 188 -11.33 0.15 3.04
N VAL A 189 -11.89 1.30 2.69
CA VAL A 189 -12.55 1.54 1.39
C VAL A 189 -11.55 1.41 0.26
N GLU A 190 -10.35 1.99 0.40
CA GLU A 190 -9.29 1.88 -0.61
C GLU A 190 -8.86 0.42 -0.83
N ARG A 191 -8.76 -0.37 0.24
CA ARG A 191 -8.52 -1.81 0.15
C ARG A 191 -9.62 -2.52 -0.63
N LEU A 192 -10.89 -2.19 -0.38
CA LEU A 192 -12.01 -2.77 -1.12
C LEU A 192 -11.94 -2.47 -2.62
N LYS A 193 -11.52 -1.28 -3.02
CA LYS A 193 -11.33 -0.91 -4.44
C LYS A 193 -10.28 -1.78 -5.13
N ASN A 194 -9.22 -2.12 -4.41
CA ASN A 194 -8.11 -2.91 -4.94
C ASN A 194 -8.38 -4.43 -4.93
N THR A 195 -9.44 -4.89 -4.25
CA THR A 195 -9.79 -6.31 -4.18
C THR A 195 -10.74 -6.66 -5.32
N LEU A 196 -10.40 -7.71 -6.09
CA LEU A 196 -11.27 -8.27 -7.13
C LEU A 196 -12.59 -8.74 -6.54
N SER A 197 -13.71 -8.29 -7.12
CA SER A 197 -15.04 -8.71 -6.74
C SER A 197 -16.01 -8.54 -7.91
N ASN A 198 -17.01 -9.40 -7.99
CA ASN A 198 -18.13 -9.29 -8.90
C ASN A 198 -19.22 -8.32 -8.40
N GLU A 199 -19.09 -7.82 -7.17
CA GLU A 199 -20.04 -6.89 -6.56
C GLU A 199 -19.55 -5.44 -6.73
N PRO A 200 -20.44 -4.49 -7.11
CA PRO A 200 -20.11 -3.06 -7.19
C PRO A 200 -19.58 -2.51 -5.88
N ILE A 201 -18.65 -1.55 -5.98
CA ILE A 201 -17.96 -0.98 -4.81
C ILE A 201 -18.95 -0.31 -3.84
N GLU A 202 -20.01 0.34 -4.35
CA GLU A 202 -21.02 1.01 -3.58
C GLU A 202 -21.70 0.06 -2.59
N LYS A 203 -22.15 -1.10 -3.09
CA LYS A 203 -22.78 -2.14 -2.25
C LYS A 203 -21.82 -2.71 -1.20
N ARG A 204 -20.54 -2.85 -1.54
CA ARG A 204 -19.51 -3.33 -0.62
C ARG A 204 -19.24 -2.31 0.49
N VAL A 205 -19.23 -1.02 0.16
CA VAL A 205 -19.08 0.07 1.13
C VAL A 205 -20.33 0.17 2.03
N GLU A 206 -21.54 0.04 1.48
CA GLU A 206 -22.76 0.00 2.28
C GLU A 206 -22.76 -1.16 3.30
N LYS A 207 -22.32 -2.34 2.88
CA LYS A 207 -22.15 -3.49 3.79
C LYS A 207 -21.13 -3.21 4.88
N LEU A 208 -20.03 -2.54 4.52
CA LEU A 208 -19.00 -2.13 5.47
C LEU A 208 -19.55 -1.14 6.48
N ILE A 209 -20.30 -0.13 6.04
CA ILE A 209 -20.95 0.86 6.91
C ILE A 209 -21.92 0.16 7.88
N LYS A 210 -22.83 -0.67 7.36
CA LYS A 210 -23.78 -1.42 8.20
C LYS A 210 -23.10 -2.24 9.28
N LYS A 211 -22.01 -2.94 8.91
CA LYS A 211 -21.22 -3.77 9.85
C LYS A 211 -20.63 -2.98 11.02
N TYR A 212 -20.41 -1.67 10.86
CA TYR A 212 -19.75 -0.83 11.86
C TYR A 212 -20.65 0.24 12.46
N SER A 213 -21.93 0.32 12.03
CA SER A 213 -22.95 1.24 12.60
C SER A 213 -23.74 0.59 13.75
N ASP A 214 -23.66 -0.74 13.87
CA ASP A 214 -24.20 -1.53 14.99
C ASP A 214 -23.08 -1.76 16.04
#